data_9d70052b5f0c46d0692e7b7221614e20
#
_entry.id   9d70052b5f0c46d0692e7b7221614e20
#
_cell.length_a   1.000
_cell.length_b   1.000
_cell.length_c   1.000
_cell.angle_alpha   90.00
_cell.angle_beta   90.00
_cell.angle_gamma   90.00
#
_symmetry.space_group_name_H-M   'P 1'
#
loop_
_entity.id
_entity.type
_entity.pdbx_description
1 polymer ?
#
loop_
_entity_poly.entity_id
_entity_poly.type
_entity_poly.pdbx_seq_one_letter_code
_entity_poly.pdbx_strand_id
1 'polypeptide(L)'
;MARGGTNRKPRADGRTKLDLNKVRSQIDAIDEKIHALINDRARLAQQVGISKTQEGKTVDFYRPEREAQVLRMAKERNNGPLRDEEVLRLFREIMSACLAQQEPLKVAFLGPEGTFTQAAVLNHFGHSVRGLPLTSIDEVFHEVEAASADFGVVPIENSTEGTVNHTLDRFIASPLTICGEVELRIHHSIMGKMSSLGRIVRICSHPQALAQCRVWLDEHLPDVERVPVSSNAEGARRARDEQGTAAIAGETAAEVYGLKILAAEIEDRPDNTTRFFVLGRKLFTPSGEDRTTLLVSIGHTDSPGALQRLLQPLA
;
A
#
# COMPACT_ATOMS: atom_id res chain seq x y z
N MET A 1 -24.62 -62.10 47.72
CA MET A 1 -24.91 -61.22 46.53
C MET A 1 -23.85 -60.10 46.55
N ALA A 2 -22.84 -60.21 45.71
CA ALA A 2 -21.74 -59.30 45.67
C ALA A 2 -22.00 -58.24 44.58
N ARG A 3 -21.91 -56.96 44.92
CA ARG A 3 -21.94 -55.85 43.95
C ARG A 3 -20.52 -55.46 43.57
N GLY A 4 -20.16 -55.73 42.32
CA GLY A 4 -18.91 -55.30 41.75
C GLY A 4 -18.88 -53.80 41.47
N GLY A 5 -17.97 -53.10 42.14
CA GLY A 5 -17.65 -51.72 41.85
C GLY A 5 -16.61 -51.59 40.74
N THR A 6 -16.99 -51.06 39.60
CA THR A 6 -16.05 -50.75 38.50
C THR A 6 -15.33 -49.44 38.81
N ASN A 7 -14.06 -49.59 39.21
CA ASN A 7 -13.13 -48.50 39.43
C ASN A 7 -12.65 -47.99 38.06
N ARG A 8 -13.27 -46.91 37.53
CA ARG A 8 -12.81 -46.17 36.34
C ARG A 8 -11.69 -45.22 36.75
N LYS A 9 -10.46 -45.56 36.43
CA LYS A 9 -9.30 -44.62 36.47
C LYS A 9 -9.56 -43.42 35.58
N PRO A 10 -9.28 -42.19 36.04
CA PRO A 10 -9.36 -41.00 35.19
C PRO A 10 -8.31 -41.10 34.10
N ARG A 11 -8.69 -40.93 32.84
CA ARG A 11 -7.76 -40.75 31.71
C ARG A 11 -6.99 -39.45 31.96
N ALA A 12 -5.70 -39.59 32.14
CA ALA A 12 -4.77 -38.47 32.14
C ALA A 12 -4.83 -37.77 30.78
N ASP A 13 -5.35 -36.54 30.73
CA ASP A 13 -5.33 -35.66 29.57
C ASP A 13 -3.89 -35.19 29.42
N GLY A 14 -3.15 -35.81 28.50
CA GLY A 14 -1.74 -35.60 28.24
C GLY A 14 -1.41 -34.29 27.54
N ARG A 15 -2.05 -33.19 27.91
CA ARG A 15 -1.66 -31.85 27.52
C ARG A 15 -0.47 -31.45 28.38
N THR A 16 0.72 -31.61 27.84
CA THR A 16 1.94 -31.04 28.41
C THR A 16 1.72 -29.55 28.59
N LYS A 17 1.64 -29.10 29.86
CA LYS A 17 1.54 -27.66 30.17
C LYS A 17 2.76 -26.98 29.55
N LEU A 18 2.52 -26.18 28.49
CA LEU A 18 3.58 -25.36 27.90
C LEU A 18 4.12 -24.44 29.00
N ASP A 19 5.42 -24.52 29.24
CA ASP A 19 6.11 -23.59 30.11
C ASP A 19 6.25 -22.25 29.37
N LEU A 20 5.37 -21.32 29.68
CA LEU A 20 5.32 -19.99 29.06
C LEU A 20 6.63 -19.22 29.18
N ASN A 21 7.35 -19.39 30.29
CA ASN A 21 8.62 -18.71 30.50
C ASN A 21 9.68 -19.24 29.54
N LYS A 22 9.72 -20.56 29.36
CA LYS A 22 10.63 -21.19 28.39
C LYS A 22 10.34 -20.78 26.97
N VAL A 23 9.05 -20.67 26.59
CA VAL A 23 8.65 -20.21 25.25
C VAL A 23 9.04 -18.74 25.04
N ARG A 24 8.81 -17.87 26.02
CA ARG A 24 9.25 -16.47 25.97
C ARG A 24 10.76 -16.32 25.79
N SER A 25 11.55 -17.04 26.59
CA SER A 25 13.01 -17.03 26.42
C SER A 25 13.49 -17.52 25.05
N GLN A 26 12.76 -18.43 24.42
CA GLN A 26 13.06 -18.86 23.04
C GLN A 26 12.72 -17.77 22.03
N ILE A 27 11.62 -17.04 22.23
CA ILE A 27 11.25 -15.87 21.40
C ILE A 27 12.32 -14.77 21.54
N ASP A 28 12.73 -14.43 22.76
CA ASP A 28 13.76 -13.42 23.01
C ASP A 28 15.07 -13.75 22.28
N ALA A 29 15.49 -15.02 22.32
CA ALA A 29 16.68 -15.48 21.61
C ALA A 29 16.55 -15.45 20.06
N ILE A 30 15.33 -15.56 19.53
CA ILE A 30 15.05 -15.38 18.10
C ILE A 30 15.09 -13.87 17.76
N ASP A 31 14.50 -13.02 18.57
CA ASP A 31 14.49 -11.57 18.37
C ASP A 31 15.90 -10.98 18.34
N GLU A 32 16.82 -11.45 19.23
CA GLU A 32 18.23 -11.08 19.16
C GLU A 32 18.88 -11.43 17.82
N LYS A 33 18.57 -12.61 17.26
CA LYS A 33 19.10 -13.04 15.95
C LYS A 33 18.50 -12.21 14.82
N ILE A 34 17.20 -11.95 14.84
CA ILE A 34 16.52 -11.11 13.84
C ILE A 34 17.14 -9.72 13.85
N HIS A 35 17.32 -9.11 15.04
CA HIS A 35 17.95 -7.80 15.19
C HIS A 35 19.38 -7.79 14.60
N ALA A 36 20.20 -8.79 14.91
CA ALA A 36 21.55 -8.90 14.38
C ALA A 36 21.54 -9.04 12.85
N LEU A 37 20.72 -9.92 12.29
CA LEU A 37 20.64 -10.18 10.84
C LEU A 37 20.14 -8.98 10.05
N ILE A 38 19.17 -8.23 10.58
CA ILE A 38 18.68 -6.98 9.93
C ILE A 38 19.80 -5.95 9.86
N ASN A 39 20.56 -5.75 10.95
CA ASN A 39 21.69 -4.83 10.98
C ASN A 39 22.85 -5.26 10.08
N ASP A 40 23.15 -6.57 10.03
CA ASP A 40 24.16 -7.10 9.10
C ASP A 40 23.76 -6.86 7.65
N ARG A 41 22.49 -7.08 7.31
CA ARG A 41 21.95 -6.77 5.98
C ARG A 41 22.08 -5.28 5.64
N ALA A 42 21.79 -4.39 6.61
CA ALA A 42 21.93 -2.94 6.42
C ALA A 42 23.39 -2.53 6.17
N ARG A 43 24.35 -3.09 6.92
CA ARG A 43 25.79 -2.87 6.70
C ARG A 43 26.25 -3.31 5.31
N LEU A 44 25.79 -4.48 4.86
CA LEU A 44 26.09 -4.97 3.50
C LEU A 44 25.48 -4.08 2.42
N ALA A 45 24.26 -3.58 2.63
CA ALA A 45 23.62 -2.64 1.72
C ALA A 45 24.42 -1.32 1.61
N GLN A 46 24.93 -0.78 2.72
CA GLN A 46 25.81 0.40 2.72
C GLN A 46 27.10 0.14 1.94
N GLN A 47 27.72 -1.03 2.10
CA GLN A 47 28.96 -1.40 1.34
C GLN A 47 28.68 -1.43 -0.16
N VAL A 48 27.55 -1.95 -0.60
CA VAL A 48 27.12 -1.92 -2.02
C VAL A 48 27.00 -0.48 -2.51
N GLY A 49 26.42 0.41 -1.71
CA GLY A 49 26.31 1.84 -2.02
C GLY A 49 27.67 2.51 -2.24
N ILE A 50 28.60 2.31 -1.30
CA ILE A 50 29.97 2.86 -1.38
C ILE A 50 30.70 2.36 -2.62
N SER A 51 30.63 1.06 -2.90
CA SER A 51 31.29 0.45 -4.07
C SER A 51 30.81 1.07 -5.37
N LYS A 52 29.51 1.30 -5.50
CA LYS A 52 28.91 1.90 -6.70
C LYS A 52 29.31 3.35 -6.89
N THR A 53 29.39 4.13 -5.83
CA THR A 53 29.79 5.55 -5.87
C THR A 53 31.25 5.71 -6.31
N GLN A 54 32.13 4.79 -5.95
CA GLN A 54 33.55 4.79 -6.34
C GLN A 54 33.77 4.55 -7.84
N GLU A 55 32.82 3.88 -8.52
CA GLU A 55 32.93 3.63 -9.97
C GLU A 55 32.57 4.86 -10.85
N GLY A 56 32.23 6.00 -10.24
CA GLY A 56 31.94 7.27 -10.97
C GLY A 56 30.69 7.25 -11.84
N LYS A 57 29.85 6.24 -11.70
CA LYS A 57 28.57 6.13 -12.41
C LYS A 57 27.45 6.76 -11.58
N THR A 58 26.48 7.37 -12.24
CA THR A 58 25.20 7.75 -11.58
C THR A 58 24.59 6.49 -11.01
N VAL A 59 24.51 6.43 -9.68
CA VAL A 59 24.15 5.18 -8.99
C VAL A 59 22.64 5.11 -8.84
N ASP A 60 22.01 4.22 -9.58
CA ASP A 60 20.65 3.81 -9.28
C ASP A 60 20.70 2.86 -8.07
N PHE A 61 20.35 3.41 -6.90
CA PHE A 61 20.31 2.62 -5.67
C PHE A 61 19.11 1.68 -5.66
N TYR A 62 17.97 2.11 -6.21
CA TYR A 62 16.76 1.29 -6.33
C TYR A 62 16.78 0.47 -7.61
N ARG A 63 16.55 -0.83 -7.48
CA ARG A 63 16.50 -1.81 -8.57
C ARG A 63 15.25 -2.67 -8.42
N PRO A 64 14.16 -2.33 -9.11
CA PRO A 64 12.89 -3.06 -9.04
C PRO A 64 13.03 -4.55 -9.36
N GLU A 65 13.85 -4.90 -10.37
CA GLU A 65 14.11 -6.29 -10.75
C GLU A 65 14.78 -7.09 -9.64
N ARG A 66 15.69 -6.47 -8.88
CA ARG A 66 16.35 -7.12 -7.74
C ARG A 66 15.40 -7.26 -6.56
N GLU A 67 14.58 -6.26 -6.32
CA GLU A 67 13.54 -6.31 -5.29
C GLU A 67 12.55 -7.44 -5.58
N ALA A 68 12.02 -7.51 -6.81
CA ALA A 68 11.13 -8.58 -7.25
C ALA A 68 11.77 -9.98 -7.05
N GLN A 69 13.04 -10.13 -7.39
CA GLN A 69 13.77 -11.39 -7.16
C GLN A 69 13.83 -11.75 -5.67
N VAL A 70 14.14 -10.78 -4.79
CA VAL A 70 14.22 -11.03 -3.33
C VAL A 70 12.87 -11.43 -2.78
N LEU A 71 11.80 -10.72 -3.18
CA LEU A 71 10.43 -11.01 -2.74
C LEU A 71 9.97 -12.39 -3.22
N ARG A 72 10.27 -12.77 -4.45
CA ARG A 72 9.97 -14.12 -4.98
C ARG A 72 10.68 -15.20 -4.16
N MET A 73 11.98 -15.04 -3.90
CA MET A 73 12.72 -15.99 -3.05
C MET A 73 12.18 -16.05 -1.62
N ALA A 74 11.71 -14.92 -1.07
CA ALA A 74 11.09 -14.90 0.26
C ALA A 74 9.79 -15.71 0.28
N LYS A 75 8.95 -15.54 -0.76
CA LYS A 75 7.72 -16.32 -0.94
C LYS A 75 8.00 -17.82 -1.10
N GLU A 76 8.91 -18.19 -2.01
CA GLU A 76 9.28 -19.60 -2.27
C GLU A 76 9.82 -20.33 -1.03
N ARG A 77 10.51 -19.59 -0.14
CA ARG A 77 11.08 -20.13 1.10
C ARG A 77 10.11 -20.11 2.27
N ASN A 78 8.95 -19.50 2.11
CA ASN A 78 7.97 -19.42 3.18
C ASN A 78 7.28 -20.77 3.38
N ASN A 79 7.65 -21.48 4.44
CA ASN A 79 7.04 -22.73 4.88
C ASN A 79 6.48 -22.61 6.31
N GLY A 80 6.36 -21.40 6.81
CA GLY A 80 5.97 -21.12 8.19
C GLY A 80 4.48 -20.83 8.36
N PRO A 81 4.05 -20.44 9.55
CA PRO A 81 2.65 -20.12 9.85
C PRO A 81 2.22 -18.73 9.34
N LEU A 82 3.16 -17.84 8.96
CA LEU A 82 2.84 -16.54 8.39
C LEU A 82 2.41 -16.72 6.94
N ARG A 83 1.40 -15.96 6.52
CA ARG A 83 0.96 -15.89 5.13
C ARG A 83 2.03 -15.23 4.25
N ASP A 84 2.05 -15.57 2.98
CA ASP A 84 3.01 -15.02 2.03
C ASP A 84 2.99 -13.49 2.00
N GLU A 85 1.80 -12.89 2.01
CA GLU A 85 1.62 -11.42 1.99
C GLU A 85 2.30 -10.75 3.19
N GLU A 86 2.23 -11.37 4.37
CA GLU A 86 2.86 -10.84 5.59
C GLU A 86 4.38 -10.91 5.50
N VAL A 87 4.91 -12.05 4.99
CA VAL A 87 6.36 -12.20 4.78
C VAL A 87 6.87 -11.20 3.75
N LEU A 88 6.16 -11.03 2.63
CA LEU A 88 6.54 -10.08 1.58
C LEU A 88 6.53 -8.64 2.09
N ARG A 89 5.53 -8.25 2.89
CA ARG A 89 5.47 -6.93 3.53
C ARG A 89 6.67 -6.69 4.43
N LEU A 90 7.00 -7.63 5.32
CA LEU A 90 8.16 -7.52 6.20
C LEU A 90 9.47 -7.38 5.43
N PHE A 91 9.68 -8.18 4.37
CA PHE A 91 10.87 -8.08 3.54
C PHE A 91 10.96 -6.74 2.81
N ARG A 92 9.84 -6.20 2.33
CA ARG A 92 9.80 -4.86 1.70
C ARG A 92 10.21 -3.78 2.69
N GLU A 93 9.69 -3.80 3.93
CA GLU A 93 10.09 -2.84 4.96
C GLU A 93 11.58 -2.93 5.30
N ILE A 94 12.12 -4.13 5.44
CA ILE A 94 13.56 -4.32 5.67
C ILE A 94 14.39 -3.78 4.48
N MET A 95 13.94 -4.01 3.25
CA MET A 95 14.64 -3.51 2.05
C MET A 95 14.56 -1.98 1.98
N SER A 96 13.40 -1.40 2.21
CA SER A 96 13.17 0.04 2.26
C SER A 96 14.06 0.72 3.29
N ALA A 97 14.07 0.20 4.53
CA ALA A 97 14.90 0.73 5.61
C ALA A 97 16.42 0.64 5.30
N CYS A 98 16.87 -0.47 4.69
CA CYS A 98 18.27 -0.62 4.28
C CYS A 98 18.65 0.33 3.14
N LEU A 99 17.76 0.57 2.19
CA LEU A 99 17.99 1.48 1.07
C LEU A 99 18.06 2.93 1.55
N ALA A 100 17.17 3.32 2.46
CA ALA A 100 17.14 4.65 3.05
C ALA A 100 18.41 5.04 3.83
N GLN A 101 19.23 4.04 4.25
CA GLN A 101 20.54 4.30 4.85
C GLN A 101 21.57 4.86 3.84
N GLN A 102 21.32 4.72 2.54
CA GLN A 102 22.16 5.26 1.49
C GLN A 102 21.62 6.63 1.06
N GLU A 103 20.45 6.63 0.45
CA GLU A 103 19.68 7.82 0.08
C GLU A 103 18.19 7.46 0.09
N PRO A 104 17.35 8.15 0.90
CA PRO A 104 15.91 7.92 0.89
C PRO A 104 15.34 8.29 -0.49
N LEU A 105 14.63 7.36 -1.12
CA LEU A 105 13.94 7.63 -2.38
C LEU A 105 12.91 8.74 -2.18
N LYS A 106 12.88 9.68 -3.12
CA LYS A 106 11.87 10.73 -3.20
C LYS A 106 10.78 10.29 -4.16
N VAL A 107 9.58 10.12 -3.65
CA VAL A 107 8.44 9.63 -4.44
C VAL A 107 7.34 10.69 -4.45
N ALA A 108 7.11 11.27 -5.63
CA ALA A 108 6.02 12.20 -5.87
C ALA A 108 4.69 11.45 -5.98
N PHE A 109 3.62 11.99 -5.42
CA PHE A 109 2.30 11.37 -5.51
C PHE A 109 1.18 12.40 -5.44
N LEU A 110 0.01 12.04 -5.98
CA LEU A 110 -1.19 12.87 -5.87
C LEU A 110 -1.65 12.94 -4.42
N GLY A 111 -1.41 14.10 -3.78
CA GLY A 111 -1.72 14.39 -2.40
C GLY A 111 -3.20 14.72 -2.13
N PRO A 112 -3.46 15.20 -0.93
CA PRO A 112 -2.56 15.42 0.19
C PRO A 112 -2.06 14.13 0.85
N GLU A 113 -1.29 14.24 1.96
CA GLU A 113 -0.94 13.08 2.78
C GLU A 113 -2.19 12.39 3.33
N GLY A 114 -2.13 11.09 3.55
CA GLY A 114 -3.25 10.27 4.01
C GLY A 114 -4.21 9.81 2.90
N THR A 115 -3.87 10.04 1.62
CA THR A 115 -4.65 9.55 0.47
C THR A 115 -4.33 8.09 0.14
N PHE A 116 -5.20 7.44 -0.65
CA PHE A 116 -4.94 6.11 -1.20
C PHE A 116 -3.72 6.09 -2.13
N THR A 117 -3.38 7.22 -2.76
CA THR A 117 -2.16 7.32 -3.55
C THR A 117 -0.92 7.22 -2.67
N GLN A 118 -0.92 7.86 -1.49
CA GLN A 118 0.15 7.64 -0.51
C GLN A 118 0.18 6.20 -0.02
N ALA A 119 -0.96 5.57 0.24
CA ALA A 119 -1.01 4.16 0.60
C ALA A 119 -0.37 3.28 -0.49
N ALA A 120 -0.59 3.59 -1.77
CA ALA A 120 0.07 2.90 -2.89
C ALA A 120 1.59 3.13 -2.88
N VAL A 121 2.07 4.34 -2.58
CA VAL A 121 3.52 4.62 -2.40
C VAL A 121 4.11 3.74 -1.31
N LEU A 122 3.50 3.71 -0.12
CA LEU A 122 3.99 2.94 1.02
C LEU A 122 3.91 1.43 0.77
N ASN A 123 2.87 0.97 0.09
CA ASN A 123 2.72 -0.44 -0.31
C ASN A 123 3.83 -0.89 -1.27
N HIS A 124 4.25 -0.04 -2.21
CA HIS A 124 5.25 -0.38 -3.22
C HIS A 124 6.68 -0.22 -2.72
N PHE A 125 6.99 0.91 -2.08
CA PHE A 125 8.35 1.29 -1.72
C PHE A 125 8.70 1.06 -0.24
N GLY A 126 7.72 0.74 0.62
CA GLY A 126 7.86 0.71 2.08
C GLY A 126 7.85 2.10 2.72
N HIS A 127 7.95 2.14 4.04
CA HIS A 127 7.74 3.36 4.83
C HIS A 127 8.99 4.27 4.96
N SER A 128 10.16 3.83 4.50
CA SER A 128 11.41 4.60 4.62
C SER A 128 11.68 5.55 3.44
N VAL A 129 10.68 5.78 2.58
CA VAL A 129 10.76 6.72 1.48
C VAL A 129 10.37 8.14 1.91
N ARG A 130 10.86 9.14 1.18
CA ARG A 130 10.42 10.52 1.32
C ARG A 130 9.29 10.81 0.34
N GLY A 131 8.06 10.81 0.83
CA GLY A 131 6.88 11.18 0.02
C GLY A 131 6.84 12.68 -0.26
N LEU A 132 6.46 13.04 -1.50
CA LEU A 132 6.23 14.42 -1.94
C LEU A 132 4.77 14.53 -2.40
N PRO A 133 3.84 14.97 -1.52
CA PRO A 133 2.44 15.18 -1.88
C PRO A 133 2.30 16.40 -2.79
N LEU A 134 1.67 16.23 -3.94
CA LEU A 134 1.45 17.26 -4.95
C LEU A 134 -0.03 17.45 -5.21
N THR A 135 -0.39 18.60 -5.76
CA THR A 135 -1.80 19.01 -5.89
C THR A 135 -2.47 18.46 -7.16
N SER A 136 -1.67 18.05 -8.14
CA SER A 136 -2.15 17.54 -9.42
C SER A 136 -1.28 16.42 -9.98
N ILE A 137 -1.87 15.64 -10.89
CA ILE A 137 -1.15 14.61 -11.65
C ILE A 137 -0.05 15.25 -12.51
N ASP A 138 -0.31 16.43 -13.09
CA ASP A 138 0.68 17.16 -13.89
C ASP A 138 1.94 17.49 -13.10
N GLU A 139 1.77 17.94 -11.86
CA GLU A 139 2.90 18.21 -10.97
C GLU A 139 3.70 16.94 -10.66
N VAL A 140 3.03 15.79 -10.47
CA VAL A 140 3.72 14.52 -10.25
C VAL A 140 4.61 14.16 -11.44
N PHE A 141 4.09 14.26 -12.66
CA PHE A 141 4.89 14.06 -13.87
C PHE A 141 6.06 15.03 -13.95
N HIS A 142 5.80 16.32 -13.72
CA HIS A 142 6.81 17.36 -13.79
C HIS A 142 7.98 17.14 -12.80
N GLU A 143 7.69 16.81 -11.54
CA GLU A 143 8.72 16.57 -10.52
C GLU A 143 9.62 15.37 -10.86
N VAL A 144 9.06 14.33 -11.48
CA VAL A 144 9.84 13.17 -11.95
C VAL A 144 10.66 13.53 -13.20
N GLU A 145 10.09 14.27 -14.15
CA GLU A 145 10.79 14.76 -15.35
C GLU A 145 11.96 15.67 -15.00
N ALA A 146 11.76 16.58 -14.04
CA ALA A 146 12.78 17.51 -13.54
C ALA A 146 13.84 16.85 -12.64
N ALA A 147 13.72 15.56 -12.34
CA ALA A 147 14.59 14.83 -11.41
C ALA A 147 14.57 15.36 -9.96
N SER A 148 13.56 16.12 -9.57
CA SER A 148 13.30 16.53 -8.18
C SER A 148 12.75 15.37 -7.35
N ALA A 149 12.03 14.45 -8.00
CA ALA A 149 11.62 13.15 -7.47
C ALA A 149 12.26 12.02 -8.28
N ASP A 150 12.52 10.89 -7.61
CA ASP A 150 13.06 9.69 -8.25
C ASP A 150 11.98 8.92 -9.01
N PHE A 151 10.79 8.83 -8.40
CA PHE A 151 9.61 8.15 -8.92
C PHE A 151 8.36 8.99 -8.69
N GLY A 152 7.30 8.66 -9.45
CA GLY A 152 5.96 9.20 -9.26
C GLY A 152 4.94 8.07 -9.11
N VAL A 153 3.88 8.29 -8.35
CA VAL A 153 2.76 7.36 -8.25
C VAL A 153 1.47 8.10 -8.57
N VAL A 154 0.74 7.60 -9.57
CA VAL A 154 -0.50 8.21 -10.07
C VAL A 154 -1.59 7.16 -10.27
N PRO A 155 -2.86 7.49 -9.97
CA PRO A 155 -3.98 6.59 -10.24
C PRO A 155 -4.22 6.47 -11.75
N ILE A 156 -4.53 5.25 -12.21
CA ILE A 156 -4.83 4.96 -13.61
C ILE A 156 -6.26 4.47 -13.83
N GLU A 157 -6.78 3.72 -12.87
CA GLU A 157 -8.10 3.10 -12.97
C GLU A 157 -8.67 2.83 -11.58
N ASN A 158 -9.96 3.03 -11.42
CA ASN A 158 -10.71 2.58 -10.26
C ASN A 158 -11.86 1.69 -10.74
N SER A 159 -12.10 0.54 -10.09
CA SER A 159 -13.11 -0.44 -10.49
C SER A 159 -14.54 0.10 -10.47
N THR A 160 -14.80 1.16 -9.71
CA THR A 160 -16.12 1.79 -9.59
C THR A 160 -16.28 3.01 -10.52
N GLU A 161 -15.22 3.80 -10.71
CA GLU A 161 -15.26 5.08 -11.46
C GLU A 161 -14.67 4.94 -12.87
N GLY A 162 -13.95 3.87 -13.13
CA GLY A 162 -13.32 3.63 -14.41
C GLY A 162 -11.95 4.28 -14.54
N THR A 163 -11.57 4.59 -15.77
CA THR A 163 -10.23 5.03 -16.14
C THR A 163 -9.98 6.50 -15.80
N VAL A 164 -8.79 6.81 -15.29
CA VAL A 164 -8.32 8.18 -15.05
C VAL A 164 -7.70 8.73 -16.34
N ASN A 165 -8.55 9.25 -17.23
CA ASN A 165 -8.13 9.72 -18.56
C ASN A 165 -6.98 10.73 -18.49
N HIS A 166 -6.98 11.62 -17.50
CA HIS A 166 -5.94 12.63 -17.34
C HIS A 166 -4.53 12.02 -17.21
N THR A 167 -4.40 10.91 -16.48
CA THR A 167 -3.12 10.16 -16.39
C THR A 167 -2.71 9.58 -17.74
N LEU A 168 -3.66 9.03 -18.50
CA LEU A 168 -3.37 8.48 -19.84
C LEU A 168 -2.94 9.56 -20.83
N ASP A 169 -3.61 10.71 -20.82
CA ASP A 169 -3.28 11.84 -21.70
C ASP A 169 -1.86 12.36 -21.43
N ARG A 170 -1.44 12.37 -20.16
CA ARG A 170 -0.08 12.79 -19.81
C ARG A 170 1.00 11.87 -20.38
N PHE A 171 0.76 10.56 -20.45
CA PHE A 171 1.72 9.62 -21.05
C PHE A 171 1.97 9.86 -22.55
N ILE A 172 1.01 10.46 -23.26
CA ILE A 172 1.19 10.78 -24.71
C ILE A 172 2.31 11.81 -24.90
N ALA A 173 2.44 12.77 -23.96
CA ALA A 173 3.36 13.90 -24.06
C ALA A 173 4.63 13.74 -23.20
N SER A 174 4.65 12.82 -22.26
CA SER A 174 5.75 12.65 -21.30
C SER A 174 6.78 11.62 -21.76
N PRO A 175 8.08 11.86 -21.54
CA PRO A 175 9.12 10.87 -21.78
C PRO A 175 9.24 9.83 -20.68
N LEU A 176 8.43 9.92 -19.60
CA LEU A 176 8.49 8.99 -18.49
C LEU A 176 7.99 7.60 -18.90
N THR A 177 8.52 6.61 -18.20
CA THR A 177 8.17 5.20 -18.40
C THR A 177 7.41 4.65 -17.20
N ILE A 178 6.58 3.64 -17.44
CA ILE A 178 5.93 2.88 -16.38
C ILE A 178 6.96 1.88 -15.84
N CYS A 179 7.32 2.02 -14.57
CA CYS A 179 8.33 1.21 -13.88
C CYS A 179 7.71 0.13 -13.00
N GLY A 180 6.43 0.26 -12.69
CA GLY A 180 5.69 -0.68 -11.87
C GLY A 180 4.21 -0.36 -11.82
N GLU A 181 3.46 -1.27 -11.23
CA GLU A 181 2.02 -1.17 -11.02
C GLU A 181 1.71 -1.56 -9.58
N VAL A 182 0.80 -0.84 -8.97
CA VAL A 182 0.26 -1.16 -7.65
C VAL A 182 -1.25 -1.29 -7.77
N GLU A 183 -1.77 -2.42 -7.36
CA GLU A 183 -3.19 -2.63 -7.21
C GLU A 183 -3.54 -2.61 -5.73
N LEU A 184 -4.40 -1.67 -5.33
CA LEU A 184 -4.76 -1.45 -3.94
C LEU A 184 -6.26 -1.65 -3.76
N ARG A 185 -6.63 -2.55 -2.87
CA ARG A 185 -8.00 -2.67 -2.38
C ARG A 185 -8.35 -1.44 -1.57
N ILE A 186 -9.49 -0.84 -1.86
CA ILE A 186 -9.91 0.41 -1.23
C ILE A 186 -10.86 0.08 -0.09
N HIS A 187 -10.36 0.17 1.13
CA HIS A 187 -11.14 0.02 2.35
C HIS A 187 -11.38 1.38 2.98
N HIS A 188 -12.61 1.59 3.42
CA HIS A 188 -13.03 2.79 4.12
C HIS A 188 -13.25 2.51 5.60
N SER A 189 -12.64 3.33 6.46
CA SER A 189 -12.78 3.23 7.91
C SER A 189 -13.30 4.53 8.48
N ILE A 190 -14.17 4.45 9.50
CA ILE A 190 -14.49 5.60 10.33
C ILE A 190 -13.39 5.79 11.37
N MET A 191 -12.87 7.00 11.42
CA MET A 191 -11.76 7.36 12.31
C MET A 191 -11.96 8.71 12.99
N GLY A 192 -11.38 8.86 14.17
CA GLY A 192 -11.46 10.11 14.93
C GLY A 192 -10.64 10.05 16.23
N LYS A 193 -10.67 11.15 16.99
CA LYS A 193 -10.01 11.20 18.31
C LYS A 193 -10.85 10.64 19.45
N MET A 194 -12.14 10.41 19.23
CA MET A 194 -13.05 9.86 20.22
C MET A 194 -12.81 8.35 20.45
N SER A 195 -13.42 7.83 21.49
CA SER A 195 -13.27 6.42 21.89
C SER A 195 -14.42 5.50 21.43
N SER A 196 -15.50 6.05 20.86
CA SER A 196 -16.66 5.29 20.43
C SER A 196 -17.49 6.03 19.40
N LEU A 197 -18.25 5.29 18.60
CA LEU A 197 -19.15 5.82 17.55
C LEU A 197 -20.20 6.78 18.13
N GLY A 198 -20.75 6.51 19.30
CA GLY A 198 -21.78 7.35 19.94
C GLY A 198 -21.32 8.76 20.35
N ARG A 199 -20.03 9.09 20.17
CA ARG A 199 -19.50 10.45 20.40
C ARG A 199 -19.32 11.25 19.13
N ILE A 200 -19.66 10.68 17.99
CA ILE A 200 -19.56 11.36 16.69
C ILE A 200 -20.76 12.30 16.55
N VAL A 201 -20.48 13.56 16.27
CA VAL A 201 -21.46 14.59 15.97
C VAL A 201 -21.58 14.80 14.46
N ARG A 202 -20.45 14.74 13.73
CA ARG A 202 -20.41 14.88 12.28
C ARG A 202 -19.34 13.98 11.67
N ILE A 203 -19.53 13.63 10.40
CA ILE A 203 -18.59 12.85 9.59
C ILE A 203 -18.20 13.68 8.38
N CYS A 204 -16.90 13.91 8.21
CA CYS A 204 -16.33 14.62 7.07
C CYS A 204 -15.64 13.65 6.13
N SER A 205 -15.97 13.62 4.85
CA SER A 205 -15.29 12.85 3.82
C SER A 205 -15.59 13.35 2.42
N HIS A 206 -14.85 12.83 1.43
CA HIS A 206 -15.18 13.08 0.03
C HIS A 206 -16.60 12.54 -0.29
N PRO A 207 -17.40 13.22 -1.14
CA PRO A 207 -18.76 12.79 -1.48
C PRO A 207 -18.85 11.32 -1.92
N GLN A 208 -17.86 10.85 -2.68
CA GLN A 208 -17.75 9.49 -3.14
C GLN A 208 -17.64 8.49 -1.99
N ALA A 209 -16.77 8.72 -1.01
CA ALA A 209 -16.62 7.83 0.13
C ALA A 209 -17.87 7.81 1.01
N LEU A 210 -18.55 8.97 1.17
CA LEU A 210 -19.86 9.03 1.84
C LEU A 210 -20.91 8.19 1.11
N ALA A 211 -20.91 8.20 -0.23
CA ALA A 211 -21.84 7.42 -1.05
C ALA A 211 -21.50 5.91 -0.99
N GLN A 212 -20.23 5.55 -0.99
CA GLN A 212 -19.77 4.15 -0.92
C GLN A 212 -19.98 3.48 0.43
N CYS A 213 -20.19 4.26 1.50
CA CYS A 213 -20.47 3.77 2.85
C CYS A 213 -21.89 4.09 3.32
N ARG A 214 -22.80 4.43 2.39
CA ARG A 214 -24.12 4.95 2.72
C ARG A 214 -24.95 3.98 3.53
N VAL A 215 -25.01 2.72 3.14
CA VAL A 215 -25.86 1.69 3.81
C VAL A 215 -25.39 1.51 5.25
N TRP A 216 -24.08 1.34 5.43
CA TRP A 216 -23.50 1.21 6.76
C TRP A 216 -23.79 2.42 7.66
N LEU A 217 -23.65 3.64 7.10
CA LEU A 217 -23.94 4.88 7.83
C LEU A 217 -25.41 5.03 8.21
N ASP A 218 -26.32 4.64 7.32
CA ASP A 218 -27.77 4.68 7.59
C ASP A 218 -28.19 3.72 8.70
N GLU A 219 -27.50 2.57 8.82
CA GLU A 219 -27.76 1.57 9.85
C GLU A 219 -27.17 1.92 11.23
N HIS A 220 -25.95 2.46 11.25
CA HIS A 220 -25.19 2.62 12.50
C HIS A 220 -25.14 4.06 13.02
N LEU A 221 -25.28 5.05 12.15
CA LEU A 221 -25.15 6.49 12.45
C LEU A 221 -26.20 7.32 11.68
N PRO A 222 -27.52 6.99 11.77
CA PRO A 222 -28.55 7.65 10.96
C PRO A 222 -28.68 9.15 11.23
N ASP A 223 -28.46 9.58 12.47
CA ASP A 223 -28.69 10.97 12.91
C ASP A 223 -27.42 11.83 12.85
N VAL A 224 -26.28 11.28 12.42
CA VAL A 224 -24.99 11.99 12.36
C VAL A 224 -24.90 12.81 11.08
N GLU A 225 -24.53 14.07 11.22
CA GLU A 225 -24.33 15.01 10.09
C GLU A 225 -23.21 14.50 9.16
N ARG A 226 -23.47 14.47 7.85
CA ARG A 226 -22.49 14.10 6.80
C ARG A 226 -22.05 15.33 6.05
N VAL A 227 -20.79 15.70 6.22
CA VAL A 227 -20.22 16.94 5.65
C VAL A 227 -19.27 16.58 4.50
N PRO A 228 -19.64 16.91 3.24
CA PRO A 228 -18.76 16.70 2.11
C PRO A 228 -17.57 17.66 2.15
N VAL A 229 -16.37 17.12 1.89
CA VAL A 229 -15.10 17.86 1.81
C VAL A 229 -14.33 17.47 0.54
N SER A 230 -13.27 18.20 0.23
CA SER A 230 -12.50 18.04 -1.02
C SER A 230 -11.77 16.70 -1.16
N SER A 231 -11.46 16.02 -0.04
CA SER A 231 -10.80 14.70 -0.03
C SER A 231 -11.03 13.98 1.30
N ASN A 232 -10.83 12.65 1.29
CA ASN A 232 -10.87 11.85 2.53
C ASN A 232 -9.80 12.30 3.53
N ALA A 233 -8.63 12.69 3.04
CA ALA A 233 -7.54 13.21 3.85
C ALA A 233 -7.88 14.57 4.50
N GLU A 234 -8.60 15.45 3.78
CA GLU A 234 -9.14 16.69 4.37
C GLU A 234 -10.15 16.38 5.48
N GLY A 235 -11.01 15.37 5.28
CA GLY A 235 -11.89 14.87 6.33
C GLY A 235 -11.11 14.40 7.56
N ALA A 236 -10.05 13.63 7.37
CA ALA A 236 -9.17 13.14 8.45
C ALA A 236 -8.46 14.29 9.16
N ARG A 237 -8.00 15.31 8.44
CA ARG A 237 -7.42 16.52 9.03
C ARG A 237 -8.43 17.24 9.93
N ARG A 238 -9.66 17.40 9.49
CA ARG A 238 -10.74 17.99 10.33
C ARG A 238 -11.05 17.12 11.54
N ALA A 239 -11.11 15.81 11.39
CA ALA A 239 -11.32 14.88 12.50
C ALA A 239 -10.19 14.96 13.56
N ARG A 240 -8.97 15.32 13.15
CA ARG A 240 -7.87 15.60 14.05
C ARG A 240 -8.07 16.91 14.83
N ASP A 241 -8.53 17.96 14.16
CA ASP A 241 -8.52 19.35 14.67
C ASP A 241 -9.84 19.74 15.36
N GLU A 242 -10.99 19.15 14.98
CA GLU A 242 -12.32 19.51 15.43
C GLU A 242 -12.92 18.46 16.37
N GLN A 243 -13.40 18.88 17.54
CA GLN A 243 -14.06 17.96 18.49
C GLN A 243 -15.37 17.41 17.92
N GLY A 244 -15.67 16.16 18.21
CA GLY A 244 -16.90 15.50 17.76
C GLY A 244 -16.91 15.16 16.27
N THR A 245 -15.85 15.50 15.53
CA THR A 245 -15.72 15.22 14.10
C THR A 245 -15.01 13.90 13.88
N ALA A 246 -15.60 13.04 13.06
CA ALA A 246 -15.00 11.82 12.51
C ALA A 246 -14.76 11.97 11.01
N ALA A 247 -13.93 11.12 10.44
CA ALA A 247 -13.72 11.03 9.00
C ALA A 247 -13.95 9.62 8.48
N ILE A 248 -14.27 9.52 7.18
CA ILE A 248 -14.17 8.27 6.44
C ILE A 248 -12.96 8.38 5.53
N ALA A 249 -11.97 7.51 5.74
CA ALA A 249 -10.74 7.48 4.96
C ALA A 249 -10.09 6.10 5.01
N GLY A 250 -9.00 5.91 4.26
CA GLY A 250 -8.14 4.72 4.35
C GLY A 250 -7.27 4.73 5.60
N GLU A 251 -6.76 3.57 5.98
CA GLU A 251 -5.94 3.37 7.20
C GLU A 251 -4.72 4.30 7.27
N THR A 252 -4.07 4.56 6.14
CA THR A 252 -2.94 5.51 6.04
C THR A 252 -3.29 6.90 6.59
N ALA A 253 -4.54 7.36 6.41
CA ALA A 253 -4.97 8.63 6.99
C ALA A 253 -5.03 8.58 8.53
N ALA A 254 -5.42 7.45 9.11
CA ALA A 254 -5.41 7.29 10.56
C ALA A 254 -4.00 7.38 11.13
N GLU A 255 -3.02 6.78 10.48
CA GLU A 255 -1.61 6.84 10.86
C GLU A 255 -1.06 8.26 10.74
N VAL A 256 -1.24 8.91 9.58
CA VAL A 256 -0.72 10.26 9.29
C VAL A 256 -1.29 11.30 10.24
N TYR A 257 -2.59 11.23 10.55
CA TYR A 257 -3.26 12.23 11.38
C TYR A 257 -3.39 11.84 12.86
N GLY A 258 -2.87 10.67 13.26
CA GLY A 258 -2.91 10.18 14.64
C GLY A 258 -4.35 9.95 15.13
N LEU A 259 -5.20 9.38 14.27
CA LEU A 259 -6.59 9.07 14.56
C LEU A 259 -6.75 7.61 14.95
N LYS A 260 -7.81 7.32 15.70
CA LYS A 260 -8.21 5.95 16.04
C LYS A 260 -9.25 5.47 15.04
N ILE A 261 -9.08 4.27 14.52
CA ILE A 261 -10.10 3.58 13.75
C ILE A 261 -11.19 3.14 14.72
N LEU A 262 -12.41 3.58 14.48
CA LEU A 262 -13.60 3.30 15.30
C LEU A 262 -14.43 2.16 14.70
N ALA A 263 -14.46 2.05 13.35
CA ALA A 263 -15.00 0.94 12.60
C ALA A 263 -14.20 0.81 11.29
N ALA A 264 -13.81 -0.41 10.95
CA ALA A 264 -13.04 -0.70 9.74
C ALA A 264 -13.95 -1.34 8.68
N GLU A 265 -13.55 -1.21 7.40
CA GLU A 265 -14.18 -1.88 6.26
C GLU A 265 -15.70 -1.62 6.18
N ILE A 266 -16.08 -0.33 6.23
CA ILE A 266 -17.47 0.11 6.26
C ILE A 266 -18.07 0.37 4.86
N GLU A 267 -17.33 0.12 3.81
CA GLU A 267 -17.79 0.24 2.42
C GLU A 267 -18.91 -0.76 2.10
N ASP A 268 -19.91 -0.29 1.35
CA ASP A 268 -21.06 -1.12 0.92
C ASP A 268 -20.64 -2.22 -0.09
N ARG A 269 -19.52 -2.02 -0.79
CA ARG A 269 -18.95 -2.96 -1.77
C ARG A 269 -17.47 -3.22 -1.47
N PRO A 270 -17.11 -4.44 -1.06
CA PRO A 270 -15.74 -4.77 -0.65
C PRO A 270 -14.78 -5.03 -1.82
N ASP A 271 -15.25 -4.99 -3.07
CA ASP A 271 -14.50 -5.30 -4.29
C ASP A 271 -13.90 -4.06 -4.98
N ASN A 272 -14.00 -2.88 -4.35
CA ASN A 272 -13.43 -1.66 -4.89
C ASN A 272 -11.91 -1.72 -4.89
N THR A 273 -11.30 -1.57 -6.07
CA THR A 273 -9.86 -1.61 -6.28
C THR A 273 -9.42 -0.42 -7.11
N THR A 274 -8.29 0.17 -6.77
CA THR A 274 -7.65 1.22 -7.57
C THR A 274 -6.28 0.72 -8.03
N ARG A 275 -6.00 0.91 -9.30
CA ARG A 275 -4.69 0.65 -9.91
C ARG A 275 -3.92 1.95 -10.03
N PHE A 276 -2.64 1.89 -9.71
CA PHE A 276 -1.71 3.00 -9.78
C PHE A 276 -0.52 2.60 -10.62
N PHE A 277 -0.01 3.54 -11.44
CA PHE A 277 1.27 3.37 -12.09
C PHE A 277 2.39 4.04 -11.31
N VAL A 278 3.53 3.37 -11.31
CA VAL A 278 4.80 3.92 -10.83
C VAL A 278 5.56 4.45 -12.03
N LEU A 279 5.85 5.75 -12.00
CA LEU A 279 6.54 6.48 -13.08
C LEU A 279 8.01 6.62 -12.76
N GLY A 280 8.85 6.50 -13.78
CA GLY A 280 10.29 6.75 -13.67
C GLY A 280 10.90 7.23 -14.98
N ARG A 281 12.15 7.67 -14.93
CA ARG A 281 12.89 8.18 -16.09
C ARG A 281 13.58 7.08 -16.90
N LYS A 282 13.62 5.86 -16.39
CA LYS A 282 14.37 4.75 -16.99
C LYS A 282 13.51 3.51 -17.12
N LEU A 283 13.77 2.75 -18.17
CA LEU A 283 13.28 1.38 -18.27
C LEU A 283 14.15 0.45 -17.42
N PHE A 284 13.52 -0.45 -16.72
CA PHE A 284 14.18 -1.51 -15.97
C PHE A 284 14.16 -2.82 -16.75
N THR A 285 15.07 -3.73 -16.40
CA THR A 285 15.08 -5.06 -16.99
C THR A 285 13.88 -5.88 -16.47
N PRO A 286 13.36 -6.81 -17.29
CA PRO A 286 12.23 -7.64 -16.87
C PRO A 286 12.47 -8.38 -15.54
N SER A 287 11.45 -8.41 -14.71
CA SER A 287 11.46 -9.12 -13.43
C SER A 287 11.09 -10.59 -13.55
N GLY A 288 10.45 -10.98 -14.66
CA GLY A 288 9.89 -12.31 -14.93
C GLY A 288 8.40 -12.44 -14.63
N GLU A 289 7.79 -11.44 -13.99
CA GLU A 289 6.33 -11.29 -13.82
C GLU A 289 5.94 -9.87 -14.23
N ASP A 290 6.02 -9.59 -15.54
CA ASP A 290 5.88 -8.25 -16.08
C ASP A 290 4.60 -8.12 -16.89
N ARG A 291 4.08 -6.88 -16.96
CA ARG A 291 2.98 -6.49 -17.86
C ARG A 291 3.51 -5.51 -18.89
N THR A 292 3.05 -5.62 -20.13
CA THR A 292 3.35 -4.65 -21.17
C THR A 292 2.13 -3.77 -21.39
N THR A 293 2.32 -2.45 -21.27
CA THR A 293 1.29 -1.48 -21.62
C THR A 293 1.55 -0.97 -23.03
N LEU A 294 0.54 -1.07 -23.88
CA LEU A 294 0.59 -0.59 -25.26
C LEU A 294 -0.36 0.60 -25.40
N LEU A 295 0.19 1.76 -25.70
CA LEU A 295 -0.58 2.95 -26.08
C LEU A 295 -0.64 3.03 -27.60
N VAL A 296 -1.85 3.05 -28.14
CA VAL A 296 -2.08 3.09 -29.58
C VAL A 296 -3.02 4.23 -29.93
N SER A 297 -2.76 4.86 -31.06
CA SER A 297 -3.64 5.87 -31.64
C SER A 297 -4.22 5.34 -32.95
N ILE A 298 -5.54 5.39 -33.08
CA ILE A 298 -6.22 5.16 -34.35
C ILE A 298 -6.19 6.51 -35.07
N GLY A 299 -5.43 6.60 -36.18
CA GLY A 299 -5.36 7.83 -36.96
C GLY A 299 -6.75 8.30 -37.44
N HIS A 300 -6.85 9.50 -37.97
CA HIS A 300 -8.08 10.27 -38.29
C HIS A 300 -9.13 9.60 -39.17
N THR A 301 -9.07 8.33 -39.42
CA THR A 301 -10.05 7.60 -40.21
C THR A 301 -11.02 6.85 -39.31
N ASP A 302 -12.19 7.41 -39.10
CA ASP A 302 -13.40 6.71 -38.60
C ASP A 302 -13.84 5.61 -39.60
N SER A 303 -12.94 4.64 -39.85
CA SER A 303 -13.27 3.54 -40.73
C SER A 303 -13.82 2.36 -39.93
N PRO A 304 -14.93 1.77 -40.33
CA PRO A 304 -15.46 0.57 -39.68
C PRO A 304 -14.38 -0.52 -39.57
N GLY A 305 -14.26 -1.13 -38.37
CA GLY A 305 -13.26 -2.18 -38.11
C GLY A 305 -11.84 -1.67 -37.82
N ALA A 306 -11.62 -0.36 -37.59
CA ALA A 306 -10.28 0.17 -37.29
C ALA A 306 -9.68 -0.48 -36.03
N LEU A 307 -10.45 -0.62 -34.94
CA LEU A 307 -10.01 -1.30 -33.72
C LEU A 307 -9.68 -2.77 -33.95
N GLN A 308 -10.48 -3.48 -34.76
CA GLN A 308 -10.21 -4.87 -35.11
C GLN A 308 -8.86 -5.02 -35.82
N ARG A 309 -8.60 -4.16 -36.84
CA ARG A 309 -7.33 -4.17 -37.59
C ARG A 309 -6.14 -3.85 -36.68
N LEU A 310 -6.33 -2.93 -35.72
CA LEU A 310 -5.31 -2.58 -34.76
C LEU A 310 -4.94 -3.74 -33.82
N LEU A 311 -5.93 -4.49 -33.36
CA LEU A 311 -5.74 -5.62 -32.44
C LEU A 311 -5.37 -6.93 -33.13
N GLN A 312 -5.61 -7.05 -34.45
CA GLN A 312 -5.35 -8.27 -35.22
C GLN A 312 -3.91 -8.83 -35.09
N PRO A 313 -2.84 -8.00 -35.06
CA PRO A 313 -1.47 -8.52 -34.86
C PRO A 313 -1.21 -9.09 -33.46
N LEU A 314 -2.12 -8.84 -32.50
CA LEU A 314 -2.01 -9.30 -31.10
C LEU A 314 -2.85 -10.56 -30.84
N ALA A 315 -3.63 -11.01 -31.83
CA ALA A 315 -4.44 -12.22 -31.79
C ALA A 315 -3.66 -13.40 -32.36
#